data_c0dedd45932f663fc0bf54c06081e588
#
_entry.id   c0dedd45932f663fc0bf54c06081e588
#
_cell.length_a   1.000
_cell.length_b   1.000
_cell.length_c   1.000
_cell.angle_alpha   90.00
_cell.angle_beta   90.00
_cell.angle_gamma   90.00
#
_symmetry.space_group_name_H-M   'P 1'
#
loop_
_entity.id
_entity.type
_entity.pdbx_description
1 polymer ?
#
loop_
_entity_poly.entity_id
_entity_poly.type
_entity_poly.pdbx_seq_one_letter_code
_entity_poly.pdbx_strand_id
1 'polypeptide(L)'
;LRNIKAKFLSGGQKKKLVIALSLLSDPSVLLLDECFAALDVLTIKMLQEIIINLQKEKKITICICDHQARDLLACVDVGMILSNCKIIAEGSPSQLVNNIDAKSAYFGESFSFK
;
A
#
# COMPACT_ATOMS: atom_id res chain seq x y z
N LEU A 1 -17.56 -10.89 -14.07
CA LEU A 1 -16.33 -10.25 -14.54
C LEU A 1 -15.66 -10.99 -15.71
N ARG A 2 -15.73 -12.31 -15.73
CA ARG A 2 -14.99 -13.06 -16.76
C ARG A 2 -15.44 -12.79 -18.20
N ASN A 3 -16.65 -12.23 -18.38
CA ASN A 3 -17.14 -11.85 -19.70
C ASN A 3 -16.88 -10.37 -20.02
N ILE A 4 -16.22 -9.64 -19.11
CA ILE A 4 -15.92 -8.21 -19.27
C ILE A 4 -14.46 -8.06 -19.66
N LYS A 5 -14.22 -7.35 -20.76
CA LYS A 5 -12.86 -7.06 -21.18
C LYS A 5 -12.17 -6.14 -20.16
N ALA A 6 -10.88 -6.35 -19.92
CA ALA A 6 -10.11 -5.60 -18.92
C ALA A 6 -10.22 -4.08 -19.08
N LYS A 7 -10.31 -3.59 -20.32
CA LYS A 7 -10.42 -2.15 -20.59
C LYS A 7 -11.68 -1.49 -20.04
N PHE A 8 -12.72 -2.29 -19.73
CA PHE A 8 -13.97 -1.77 -19.16
C PHE A 8 -14.04 -1.86 -17.65
N LEU A 9 -13.01 -2.40 -17.01
CA LEU A 9 -12.97 -2.49 -15.56
C LEU A 9 -12.65 -1.14 -14.93
N SER A 10 -13.18 -0.89 -13.72
CA SER A 10 -12.81 0.27 -12.93
C SER A 10 -11.34 0.16 -12.49
N GLY A 11 -10.77 1.28 -12.00
CA GLY A 11 -9.40 1.27 -11.46
C GLY A 11 -9.21 0.24 -10.36
N GLY A 12 -10.17 0.12 -9.44
CA GLY A 12 -10.12 -0.86 -8.36
C GLY A 12 -10.22 -2.29 -8.86
N GLN A 13 -11.08 -2.54 -9.84
CA GLN A 13 -11.21 -3.86 -10.45
C GLN A 13 -9.93 -4.26 -11.18
N LYS A 14 -9.29 -3.32 -11.88
CA LYS A 14 -8.00 -3.56 -12.54
C LYS A 14 -6.92 -3.92 -11.52
N LYS A 15 -6.86 -3.21 -10.40
CA LYS A 15 -5.90 -3.50 -9.33
C LYS A 15 -6.11 -4.90 -8.76
N LYS A 16 -7.36 -5.28 -8.49
CA LYS A 16 -7.69 -6.63 -8.03
C LYS A 16 -7.27 -7.69 -9.03
N LEU A 17 -7.53 -7.45 -10.32
CA LEU A 17 -7.16 -8.40 -11.36
C LEU A 17 -5.65 -8.59 -11.44
N VAL A 18 -4.89 -7.51 -11.37
CA VAL A 18 -3.43 -7.58 -11.40
C VAL A 18 -2.92 -8.39 -10.21
N ILE A 19 -3.44 -8.14 -9.00
CA ILE A 19 -3.05 -8.89 -7.82
C ILE A 19 -3.39 -10.37 -7.98
N ALA A 20 -4.59 -10.68 -8.46
CA ALA A 20 -5.01 -12.07 -8.68
C ALA A 20 -4.11 -12.78 -9.67
N LEU A 21 -3.76 -12.13 -10.78
CA LEU A 21 -2.86 -12.70 -11.78
C LEU A 21 -1.46 -12.93 -11.22
N SER A 22 -0.98 -12.01 -10.40
CA SER A 22 0.32 -12.15 -9.74
C SER A 22 0.37 -13.36 -8.81
N LEU A 23 -0.76 -13.70 -8.18
CA LEU A 23 -0.83 -14.82 -7.26
C LEU A 23 -0.82 -16.18 -7.96
N LEU A 24 -1.07 -16.23 -9.27
CA LEU A 24 -1.04 -17.49 -10.02
C LEU A 24 0.34 -18.14 -10.03
N SER A 25 1.39 -17.37 -9.86
CA SER A 25 2.76 -17.89 -9.78
C SER A 25 3.15 -18.38 -8.39
N ASP A 26 2.25 -18.30 -7.42
CA ASP A 26 2.47 -18.68 -6.03
C ASP A 26 3.71 -17.98 -5.44
N PRO A 27 3.74 -16.66 -5.42
CA PRO A 27 4.93 -15.92 -4.99
C PRO A 27 5.11 -15.94 -3.48
N SER A 28 6.35 -15.86 -3.02
CA SER A 28 6.65 -15.60 -1.61
C SER A 28 6.76 -14.10 -1.31
N VAL A 29 7.00 -13.29 -2.33
CA VAL A 29 7.09 -11.83 -2.22
C VAL A 29 6.22 -11.20 -3.30
N LEU A 30 5.43 -10.21 -2.92
CA LEU A 30 4.58 -9.45 -3.84
C LEU A 30 4.99 -7.97 -3.78
N LEU A 31 5.28 -7.38 -4.92
CA LEU A 31 5.66 -5.98 -5.02
C LEU A 31 4.50 -5.19 -5.63
N LEU A 32 4.04 -4.15 -4.93
CA LEU A 32 2.95 -3.30 -5.38
C LEU A 32 3.45 -1.85 -5.49
N ASP A 33 3.22 -1.24 -6.64
CA ASP A 33 3.65 0.14 -6.89
C ASP A 33 2.42 1.01 -7.16
N GLU A 34 2.26 2.05 -6.32
CA GLU A 34 1.15 3.01 -6.41
C GLU A 34 -0.22 2.34 -6.48
N CYS A 35 -0.45 1.33 -5.63
CA CYS A 35 -1.68 0.56 -5.68
C CYS A 35 -2.92 1.32 -5.18
N PHE A 36 -2.74 2.44 -4.48
CA PHE A 36 -3.85 3.24 -3.96
C PHE A 36 -4.16 4.48 -4.80
N ALA A 37 -3.39 4.73 -5.84
CA ALA A 37 -3.54 5.94 -6.65
C ALA A 37 -4.88 5.96 -7.40
N ALA A 38 -5.54 7.14 -7.39
CA ALA A 38 -6.77 7.41 -8.15
C ALA A 38 -7.93 6.48 -7.83
N LEU A 39 -8.03 6.01 -6.58
CA LEU A 39 -9.12 5.16 -6.12
C LEU A 39 -9.96 5.89 -5.08
N ASP A 40 -11.24 5.51 -5.00
CA ASP A 40 -12.13 6.03 -3.98
C ASP A 40 -11.86 5.35 -2.62
N VAL A 41 -12.43 5.93 -1.55
CA VAL A 41 -12.18 5.49 -0.18
C VAL A 41 -12.59 4.04 0.04
N LEU A 42 -13.74 3.62 -0.49
CA LEU A 42 -14.22 2.25 -0.31
C LEU A 42 -13.34 1.23 -1.00
N THR A 43 -12.86 1.56 -2.20
CA THR A 43 -11.96 0.69 -2.95
C THR A 43 -10.60 0.57 -2.25
N ILE A 44 -10.09 1.67 -1.71
CA ILE A 44 -8.85 1.65 -0.93
C ILE A 44 -8.99 0.74 0.28
N LYS A 45 -10.07 0.86 1.05
CA LYS A 45 -10.31 0.00 2.20
C LYS A 45 -10.36 -1.47 1.83
N MET A 46 -11.01 -1.78 0.71
CA MET A 46 -11.11 -3.14 0.22
C MET A 46 -9.73 -3.71 -0.15
N LEU A 47 -8.90 -2.91 -0.82
CA LEU A 47 -7.54 -3.33 -1.16
C LEU A 47 -6.68 -3.51 0.08
N GLN A 48 -6.83 -2.64 1.07
CA GLN A 48 -6.11 -2.79 2.35
C GLN A 48 -6.46 -4.12 3.02
N GLU A 49 -7.73 -4.48 3.04
CA GLU A 49 -8.17 -5.77 3.61
C GLU A 49 -7.60 -6.95 2.83
N ILE A 50 -7.58 -6.88 1.51
CA ILE A 50 -7.00 -7.94 0.68
C ILE A 50 -5.51 -8.10 1.00
N ILE A 51 -4.77 -7.00 1.08
CA ILE A 51 -3.34 -7.01 1.38
C ILE A 51 -3.08 -7.63 2.75
N ILE A 52 -3.83 -7.23 3.76
CA ILE A 52 -3.68 -7.75 5.12
C ILE A 52 -3.98 -9.25 5.14
N ASN A 53 -5.05 -9.68 4.49
CA ASN A 53 -5.43 -11.10 4.45
C ASN A 53 -4.41 -11.95 3.71
N LEU A 54 -3.85 -11.46 2.61
CA LEU A 54 -2.81 -12.18 1.89
C LEU A 54 -1.58 -12.42 2.77
N GLN A 55 -1.18 -11.40 3.52
CA GLN A 55 -0.03 -11.52 4.41
C GLN A 55 -0.30 -12.54 5.54
N LYS A 56 -1.50 -12.50 6.11
CA LYS A 56 -1.85 -13.38 7.23
C LYS A 56 -2.13 -14.82 6.80
N GLU A 57 -2.93 -15.01 5.76
CA GLU A 57 -3.39 -16.33 5.35
C GLU A 57 -2.41 -17.04 4.42
N LYS A 58 -1.83 -16.31 3.48
CA LYS A 58 -0.90 -16.88 2.50
C LYS A 58 0.54 -16.75 2.92
N LYS A 59 0.82 -15.97 3.95
CA LYS A 59 2.18 -15.69 4.45
C LYS A 59 3.10 -15.13 3.38
N ILE A 60 2.53 -14.32 2.50
CA ILE A 60 3.28 -13.61 1.46
C ILE A 60 3.86 -12.35 2.06
N THR A 61 5.13 -12.07 1.80
CA THR A 61 5.75 -10.80 2.14
C THR A 61 5.34 -9.78 1.09
N ILE A 62 4.76 -8.66 1.52
CA ILE A 62 4.25 -7.64 0.60
C ILE A 62 5.05 -6.35 0.79
N CYS A 63 5.62 -5.86 -0.30
CA CYS A 63 6.32 -4.58 -0.33
C CYS A 63 5.52 -3.61 -1.17
N ILE A 64 5.14 -2.47 -0.60
CA ILE A 64 4.30 -1.48 -1.26
C ILE A 64 5.04 -0.16 -1.33
N CYS A 65 5.10 0.42 -2.53
CA CYS A 65 5.63 1.76 -2.74
C CYS A 65 4.47 2.68 -3.09
N ASP A 66 4.24 3.70 -2.28
CA ASP A 66 3.17 4.65 -2.52
C ASP A 66 3.49 5.96 -1.82
N HIS A 67 2.97 7.06 -2.34
CA HIS A 67 3.10 8.37 -1.71
C HIS A 67 1.84 8.77 -0.93
N GLN A 68 0.81 7.94 -0.94
CA GLN A 68 -0.39 8.15 -0.14
C GLN A 68 -0.16 7.56 1.24
N ALA A 69 0.52 8.34 2.08
CA ALA A 69 1.05 7.88 3.36
C ALA A 69 -0.01 7.31 4.31
N ARG A 70 -1.15 7.98 4.42
CA ARG A 70 -2.21 7.54 5.34
C ARG A 70 -2.73 6.16 4.97
N ASP A 71 -2.99 5.95 3.67
CA ASP A 71 -3.53 4.69 3.19
C ASP A 71 -2.50 3.57 3.31
N LEU A 72 -1.24 3.88 3.01
CA LEU A 72 -0.15 2.92 3.12
C LEU A 72 0.07 2.49 4.57
N LEU A 73 0.16 3.45 5.49
CA LEU A 73 0.44 3.15 6.89
C LEU A 73 -0.69 2.40 7.59
N ALA A 74 -1.90 2.44 7.03
CA ALA A 74 -3.03 1.72 7.60
C ALA A 74 -2.94 0.20 7.41
N CYS A 75 -2.10 -0.29 6.52
CA CYS A 75 -2.07 -1.72 6.18
C CYS A 75 -0.67 -2.35 6.22
N VAL A 76 0.33 -1.65 6.73
CA VAL A 76 1.71 -2.17 6.80
C VAL A 76 2.18 -2.33 8.24
N ASP A 77 3.14 -3.23 8.45
CA ASP A 77 3.75 -3.45 9.75
C ASP A 77 4.96 -2.55 9.96
N VAL A 78 5.73 -2.33 8.89
CA VAL A 78 6.95 -1.53 8.92
C VAL A 78 6.96 -0.66 7.67
N GLY A 79 7.37 0.60 7.83
CA GLY A 79 7.52 1.51 6.72
C GLY A 79 8.90 2.13 6.68
N MET A 80 9.27 2.61 5.51
CA MET A 80 10.49 3.38 5.28
C MET A 80 10.14 4.62 4.47
N ILE A 81 10.74 5.74 4.85
CA ILE A 81 10.55 6.99 4.12
C ILE A 81 11.86 7.35 3.43
N LEU A 82 11.74 7.57 2.12
CA LEU A 82 12.88 7.94 1.27
C LEU A 82 12.78 9.42 0.92
N SER A 83 13.90 10.12 1.02
CA SER A 83 14.01 11.51 0.60
C SER A 83 15.43 11.77 0.13
N ASN A 84 15.57 12.43 -1.01
CA ASN A 84 16.88 12.76 -1.59
C ASN A 84 17.78 11.52 -1.71
N CYS A 85 17.20 10.41 -2.18
CA CYS A 85 17.90 9.13 -2.39
C CYS A 85 18.44 8.50 -1.11
N LYS A 86 17.87 8.87 0.06
CA LYS A 86 18.28 8.32 1.35
C LYS A 86 17.07 7.87 2.15
N ILE A 87 17.25 6.85 2.97
CA ILE A 87 16.23 6.46 3.94
C ILE A 87 16.35 7.41 5.13
N ILE A 88 15.31 8.23 5.34
CA ILE A 88 15.33 9.22 6.43
C ILE A 88 14.59 8.74 7.66
N ALA A 89 13.75 7.72 7.55
CA ALA A 89 13.02 7.17 8.68
C ALA A 89 12.60 5.73 8.38
N GLU A 90 12.55 4.92 9.42
CA GLU A 90 12.14 3.52 9.32
C GLU A 90 11.51 3.11 10.66
N GLY A 91 10.45 2.31 10.59
CA GLY A 91 9.80 1.82 11.80
C GLY A 91 8.34 1.47 11.60
N SER A 92 7.63 1.23 12.70
CA SER A 92 6.19 1.00 12.68
C SER A 92 5.45 2.26 12.24
N PRO A 93 4.18 2.15 11.81
CA PRO A 93 3.40 3.34 11.46
C PRO A 93 3.38 4.41 12.54
N SER A 94 3.20 4.04 13.81
CA SER A 94 3.18 5.01 14.90
C SER A 94 4.55 5.66 15.12
N GLN A 95 5.64 4.92 14.97
CA GLN A 95 6.99 5.48 15.07
C GLN A 95 7.24 6.49 13.95
N LEU A 96 6.80 6.18 12.73
CA LEU A 96 6.99 7.07 11.58
C LEU A 96 6.21 8.38 11.74
N VAL A 97 4.98 8.30 12.20
CA VAL A 97 4.15 9.50 12.39
C VAL A 97 4.75 10.41 13.45
N ASN A 98 5.38 9.85 14.47
CA ASN A 98 5.98 10.62 15.55
C ASN A 98 7.42 11.08 15.25
N ASN A 99 8.00 10.64 14.15
CA ASN A 99 9.37 11.04 13.78
C ASN A 99 9.37 12.45 13.21
N ILE A 100 10.20 13.33 13.78
CA ILE A 100 10.27 14.73 13.37
C ILE A 100 10.73 14.89 11.92
N ASP A 101 11.74 14.14 11.51
CA ASP A 101 12.27 14.20 10.15
C ASP A 101 11.24 13.74 9.13
N ALA A 102 10.50 12.67 9.47
CA ALA A 102 9.43 12.17 8.63
C ALA A 102 8.29 13.19 8.50
N LYS A 103 7.91 13.83 9.61
CA LYS A 103 6.88 14.88 9.58
C LYS A 103 7.29 16.04 8.68
N SER A 104 8.51 16.51 8.82
CA SER A 104 9.01 17.64 8.02
C SER A 104 9.13 17.31 6.54
N ALA A 105 9.63 16.12 6.21
CA ALA A 105 9.94 15.76 4.83
C ALA A 105 8.73 15.22 4.05
N TYR A 106 7.74 14.69 4.73
CA TYR A 106 6.67 13.96 4.06
C TYR A 106 5.27 14.32 4.54
N PHE A 107 5.02 14.25 5.84
CA PHE A 107 3.67 14.39 6.38
C PHE A 107 3.25 15.83 6.67
N GLY A 108 4.20 16.70 6.98
CA GLY A 108 3.93 18.01 7.54
C GLY A 108 3.64 17.92 9.04
N GLU A 109 3.73 19.08 9.70
CA GLU A 109 3.64 19.13 11.18
C GLU A 109 2.26 18.80 11.71
N SER A 110 1.21 19.10 10.93
CA SER A 110 -0.17 18.89 11.36
C SER A 110 -0.69 17.48 11.10
N PHE A 111 0.10 16.62 10.50
CA PHE A 111 -0.33 15.26 10.18
C PHE A 111 -0.50 14.45 11.46
N SER A 112 -1.64 13.77 11.58
CA SER A 112 -1.84 12.79 12.64
C SER A 112 -2.50 11.55 12.05
N PHE A 113 -2.00 10.39 12.44
CA PHE A 113 -2.52 9.11 12.02
C PHE A 113 -3.42 8.56 13.12
N LYS A 114 -4.66 8.28 12.76
CA LYS A 114 -5.63 7.74 13.72
C LYS A 114 -5.98 6.32 13.38
#